data_dcdd9d8786b3cb722c884d43e97348ff
#
_entry.id   dcdd9d8786b3cb722c884d43e97348ff
#
_cell.length_a   1.000
_cell.length_b   1.000
_cell.length_c   1.000
_cell.angle_alpha   90.00
_cell.angle_beta   90.00
_cell.angle_gamma   90.00
#
_symmetry.space_group_name_H-M   'P 1'
#
loop_
_entity.id
_entity.type
_entity.pdbx_description
1 polymer ?
#
loop_
_entity_poly.entity_id
_entity_poly.type
_entity_poly.pdbx_seq_one_letter_code
_entity_poly.pdbx_strand_id
1 'polypeptide(L)'
;MLRQKITDGEIVLGTMISEIGYPNILRIMKNGGFEFVIIDGEHGPFDLTQFAAMVALGNSIGLDVLIRIPGIDRGMITKLLDMGADGFLVPMVNTVEEAEKLVQYSKYAPMGKRGISTTR
;
A
#
# COMPACT_ATOMS: atom_id res chain seq x y z
N MET A 1 -6.32 -4.95 -11.66
CA MET A 1 -5.49 -5.14 -10.44
C MET A 1 -4.03 -5.14 -10.86
N LEU A 2 -3.25 -4.26 -10.28
CA LEU A 2 -1.82 -4.01 -10.59
C LEU A 2 -0.99 -5.30 -10.67
N ARG A 3 -1.13 -6.17 -9.66
CA ARG A 3 -0.37 -7.42 -9.59
C ARG A 3 -0.55 -8.31 -10.83
N GLN A 4 -1.78 -8.43 -11.33
CA GLN A 4 -2.05 -9.26 -12.51
C GLN A 4 -1.36 -8.70 -13.74
N LYS A 5 -1.49 -7.40 -13.98
CA LYS A 5 -0.84 -6.71 -15.09
C LYS A 5 0.69 -6.90 -15.08
N ILE A 6 1.32 -6.72 -13.91
CA ILE A 6 2.77 -6.94 -13.77
C ILE A 6 3.14 -8.40 -14.06
N THR A 7 2.34 -9.36 -13.57
CA THR A 7 2.57 -10.79 -13.81
C THR A 7 2.45 -11.13 -15.31
N ASP A 8 1.53 -10.49 -16.01
CA ASP A 8 1.30 -10.67 -17.44
C ASP A 8 2.32 -9.89 -18.31
N GLY A 9 3.25 -9.18 -17.68
CA GLY A 9 4.30 -8.42 -18.37
C GLY A 9 3.83 -7.11 -18.99
N GLU A 10 2.67 -6.60 -18.56
CA GLU A 10 2.17 -5.32 -19.03
C GLU A 10 2.96 -4.14 -18.41
N ILE A 11 3.07 -3.06 -19.19
CA ILE A 11 3.60 -1.80 -18.68
C ILE A 11 2.51 -1.10 -17.90
N VAL A 12 2.82 -0.75 -16.66
CA VAL A 12 1.90 -0.02 -15.76
C VAL A 12 2.51 1.32 -15.35
N LEU A 13 1.68 2.37 -15.31
CA LEU A 13 2.12 3.71 -14.95
C LEU A 13 1.66 4.06 -13.55
N GLY A 14 2.61 4.43 -12.69
CA GLY A 14 2.32 4.88 -11.32
C GLY A 14 3.13 6.10 -10.94
N THR A 15 2.80 6.70 -9.79
CA THR A 15 3.54 7.82 -9.21
C THR A 15 3.61 7.73 -7.69
N MET A 16 4.53 8.49 -7.10
CA MET A 16 4.65 8.62 -5.65
C MET A 16 4.07 9.96 -5.19
N ILE A 17 3.35 9.94 -4.09
CA ILE A 17 2.78 11.11 -3.43
C ILE A 17 3.49 11.27 -2.08
N SER A 18 4.26 12.36 -1.93
CA SER A 18 5.09 12.60 -0.75
C SER A 18 4.66 13.81 0.09
N GLU A 19 3.80 14.69 -0.44
CA GLU A 19 3.46 15.95 0.25
C GLU A 19 1.95 16.23 0.30
N ILE A 20 1.17 15.75 -0.67
CA ILE A 20 -0.25 16.10 -0.81
C ILE A 20 -1.11 15.04 -0.14
N GLY A 21 -1.55 15.29 1.11
CA GLY A 21 -2.40 14.39 1.88
C GLY A 21 -3.91 14.55 1.65
N TYR A 22 -4.33 15.36 0.68
CA TYR A 22 -5.75 15.53 0.36
C TYR A 22 -6.23 14.42 -0.59
N PRO A 23 -7.20 13.59 -0.19
CA PRO A 23 -7.56 12.38 -0.95
C PRO A 23 -7.93 12.62 -2.41
N ASN A 24 -8.55 13.77 -2.75
CA ASN A 24 -8.95 14.06 -4.13
C ASN A 24 -7.79 14.13 -5.14
N ILE A 25 -6.53 14.21 -4.68
CA ILE A 25 -5.37 14.08 -5.56
C ILE A 25 -5.41 12.75 -6.33
N LEU A 26 -5.96 11.70 -5.73
CA LEU A 26 -6.07 10.38 -6.37
C LEU A 26 -7.00 10.40 -7.59
N ARG A 27 -8.05 11.22 -7.58
CA ARG A 27 -8.92 11.41 -8.76
C ARG A 27 -8.16 12.07 -9.90
N ILE A 28 -7.31 13.04 -9.56
CA ILE A 28 -6.46 13.71 -10.57
C ILE A 28 -5.48 12.70 -11.16
N MET A 29 -4.83 11.88 -10.32
CA MET A 29 -3.91 10.83 -10.78
C MET A 29 -4.65 9.82 -11.66
N LYS A 30 -5.81 9.31 -11.23
CA LYS A 30 -6.61 8.37 -12.01
C LYS A 30 -7.01 8.95 -13.37
N ASN A 31 -7.48 10.18 -13.40
CA ASN A 31 -7.86 10.87 -14.65
C ASN A 31 -6.66 11.17 -15.54
N GLY A 32 -5.48 11.33 -14.96
CA GLY A 32 -4.20 11.48 -15.67
C GLY A 32 -3.66 10.18 -16.26
N GLY A 33 -4.36 9.05 -16.07
CA GLY A 33 -3.96 7.75 -16.61
C GLY A 33 -3.05 6.92 -15.72
N PHE A 34 -2.82 7.34 -14.47
CA PHE A 34 -2.08 6.51 -13.51
C PHE A 34 -2.94 5.31 -13.07
N GLU A 35 -2.29 4.17 -12.95
CA GLU A 35 -2.93 2.91 -12.58
C GLU A 35 -2.72 2.56 -11.11
N PHE A 36 -1.65 3.10 -10.53
CA PHE A 36 -1.38 3.01 -9.10
C PHE A 36 -0.69 4.25 -8.57
N VAL A 37 -0.75 4.42 -7.26
CA VAL A 37 0.03 5.42 -6.52
C VAL A 37 0.76 4.77 -5.37
N ILE A 38 1.90 5.34 -4.99
CA ILE A 38 2.62 5.00 -3.76
C ILE A 38 2.52 6.21 -2.83
N ILE A 39 1.85 6.06 -1.69
CA ILE A 39 1.81 7.12 -0.67
C ILE A 39 3.04 6.95 0.23
N ASP A 40 3.80 8.02 0.40
CA ASP A 40 5.05 8.01 1.13
C ASP A 40 4.84 8.09 2.64
N GLY A 41 4.80 6.94 3.31
CA GLY A 41 4.72 6.86 4.77
C GLY A 41 6.09 6.88 5.49
N GLU A 42 7.20 6.96 4.74
CA GLU A 42 8.54 7.06 5.32
C GLU A 42 8.97 8.52 5.50
N HIS A 43 8.86 9.34 4.47
CA HIS A 43 9.29 10.74 4.49
C HIS A 43 8.12 11.73 4.34
N GLY A 44 6.96 11.27 3.93
CA GLY A 44 5.77 12.11 3.82
C GLY A 44 5.13 12.39 5.20
N PRO A 45 4.45 13.54 5.35
CA PRO A 45 3.86 13.97 6.64
C PRO A 45 2.48 13.33 6.91
N PHE A 46 2.21 12.13 6.42
CA PHE A 46 0.90 11.52 6.48
C PHE A 46 0.66 10.76 7.78
N ASP A 47 -0.53 10.93 8.36
CA ASP A 47 -1.02 10.14 9.48
C ASP A 47 -1.91 8.96 9.03
N LEU A 48 -2.31 8.11 10.00
CA LEU A 48 -3.16 6.95 9.73
C LEU A 48 -4.55 7.33 9.18
N THR A 49 -5.08 8.48 9.57
CA THR A 49 -6.40 8.96 9.10
C THR A 49 -6.32 9.34 7.62
N GLN A 50 -5.25 10.00 7.24
CA GLN A 50 -5.00 10.34 5.84
C GLN A 50 -4.79 9.09 4.99
N PHE A 51 -3.99 8.11 5.45
CA PHE A 51 -3.87 6.81 4.76
C PHE A 51 -5.23 6.15 4.57
N ALA A 52 -6.05 6.06 5.62
CA ALA A 52 -7.38 5.45 5.55
C ALA A 52 -8.27 6.13 4.50
N ALA A 53 -8.31 7.47 4.49
CA ALA A 53 -9.11 8.24 3.54
C ALA A 53 -8.61 8.07 2.10
N MET A 54 -7.29 8.10 1.89
CA MET A 54 -6.70 7.94 0.55
C MET A 54 -6.90 6.51 0.04
N VAL A 55 -6.66 5.49 0.85
CA VAL A 55 -6.87 4.09 0.49
C VAL A 55 -8.34 3.83 0.14
N ALA A 56 -9.28 4.31 0.98
CA ALA A 56 -10.72 4.15 0.72
C ALA A 56 -11.14 4.81 -0.59
N LEU A 57 -10.64 6.01 -0.89
CA LEU A 57 -10.93 6.68 -2.15
C LEU A 57 -10.30 5.93 -3.33
N GLY A 58 -9.02 5.53 -3.24
CA GLY A 58 -8.34 4.78 -4.30
C GLY A 58 -9.11 3.52 -4.68
N ASN A 59 -9.49 2.72 -3.68
CA ASN A 59 -10.29 1.51 -3.88
C ASN A 59 -11.64 1.81 -4.55
N SER A 60 -12.30 2.91 -4.16
CA SER A 60 -13.60 3.28 -4.71
C SER A 60 -13.56 3.71 -6.18
N ILE A 61 -12.42 4.19 -6.66
CA ILE A 61 -12.23 4.66 -8.04
C ILE A 61 -11.40 3.69 -8.91
N GLY A 62 -11.03 2.54 -8.36
CA GLY A 62 -10.22 1.55 -9.07
C GLY A 62 -8.79 1.99 -9.35
N LEU A 63 -8.18 2.69 -8.41
CA LEU A 63 -6.77 3.07 -8.42
C LEU A 63 -6.06 2.31 -7.31
N ASP A 64 -5.11 1.45 -7.67
CA ASP A 64 -4.37 0.66 -6.68
C ASP A 64 -3.48 1.59 -5.83
N VAL A 65 -3.57 1.44 -4.50
CA VAL A 65 -2.85 2.27 -3.53
C VAL A 65 -1.84 1.44 -2.74
N LEU A 66 -0.57 1.71 -2.99
CA LEU A 66 0.53 1.16 -2.19
C LEU A 66 1.00 2.21 -1.19
N ILE A 67 1.58 1.76 -0.09
CA ILE A 67 2.16 2.66 0.92
C ILE A 67 3.64 2.33 1.11
N ARG A 68 4.50 3.34 1.01
CA ARG A 68 5.88 3.19 1.46
C ARG A 68 5.88 3.28 2.99
N ILE A 69 6.29 2.21 3.66
CA ILE A 69 6.39 2.16 5.12
C ILE A 69 7.85 2.38 5.56
N PRO A 70 8.08 2.98 6.74
CA PRO A 70 9.44 3.29 7.20
C PRO A 70 10.26 2.04 7.61
N GLY A 71 9.61 0.89 7.75
CA GLY A 71 10.26 -0.35 8.14
C GLY A 71 9.27 -1.49 8.34
N ILE A 72 9.79 -2.65 8.76
CA ILE A 72 9.00 -3.87 8.95
C ILE A 72 8.41 -3.88 10.37
N ASP A 73 7.31 -3.15 10.55
CA ASP A 73 6.54 -3.12 11.79
C ASP A 73 5.22 -3.87 11.62
N ARG A 74 5.00 -4.92 12.43
CA ARG A 74 3.80 -5.75 12.35
C ARG A 74 2.51 -4.97 12.57
N GLY A 75 2.52 -4.04 13.53
CA GLY A 75 1.32 -3.28 13.89
C GLY A 75 0.90 -2.35 12.76
N MET A 76 1.85 -1.65 12.17
CA MET A 76 1.62 -0.75 11.03
C MET A 76 1.17 -1.52 9.79
N ILE A 77 1.87 -2.60 9.44
CA ILE A 77 1.52 -3.46 8.30
C ILE A 77 0.08 -3.98 8.44
N THR A 78 -0.29 -4.50 9.61
CA THR A 78 -1.64 -5.00 9.86
C THR A 78 -2.68 -3.90 9.68
N LYS A 79 -2.50 -2.73 10.30
CA LYS A 79 -3.44 -1.61 10.20
C LYS A 79 -3.64 -1.15 8.76
N LEU A 80 -2.57 -0.95 8.02
CA LEU A 80 -2.64 -0.46 6.65
C LEU A 80 -3.32 -1.47 5.71
N LEU A 81 -3.05 -2.76 5.87
CA LEU A 81 -3.73 -3.82 5.12
C LEU A 81 -5.22 -3.93 5.50
N ASP A 82 -5.55 -3.74 6.77
CA ASP A 82 -6.95 -3.75 7.23
C ASP A 82 -7.72 -2.51 6.73
N MET A 83 -7.04 -1.39 6.50
CA MET A 83 -7.60 -0.23 5.78
C MET A 83 -7.85 -0.50 4.30
N GLY A 84 -7.23 -1.55 3.74
CA GLY A 84 -7.40 -1.95 2.34
C GLY A 84 -6.27 -1.53 1.40
N ALA A 85 -5.08 -1.19 1.92
CA ALA A 85 -3.91 -0.94 1.07
C ALA A 85 -3.60 -2.16 0.21
N ASP A 86 -3.29 -1.94 -1.07
CA ASP A 86 -3.04 -3.01 -2.04
C ASP A 86 -1.64 -3.64 -1.89
N GLY A 87 -0.72 -2.91 -1.27
CA GLY A 87 0.63 -3.39 -1.02
C GLY A 87 1.54 -2.37 -0.37
N PHE A 88 2.81 -2.76 -0.24
CA PHE A 88 3.84 -1.92 0.36
C PHE A 88 5.06 -1.76 -0.53
N LEU A 89 5.69 -0.59 -0.43
CA LEU A 89 7.09 -0.39 -0.76
C LEU A 89 7.86 -0.36 0.56
N VAL A 90 8.79 -1.29 0.73
CA VAL A 90 9.55 -1.41 1.98
C VAL A 90 11.01 -1.09 1.70
N PRO A 91 11.55 0.01 2.27
CA PRO A 91 12.94 0.38 2.08
C PRO A 91 13.87 -0.52 2.89
N MET A 92 15.13 -0.55 2.48
CA MET A 92 16.24 -1.14 3.24
C MET A 92 16.06 -2.60 3.63
N VAL A 93 15.38 -3.40 2.81
CA VAL A 93 15.31 -4.87 3.00
C VAL A 93 16.60 -5.47 2.46
N ASN A 94 17.49 -5.90 3.36
CA ASN A 94 18.84 -6.34 3.02
C ASN A 94 19.07 -7.84 3.25
N THR A 95 18.19 -8.52 3.97
CA THR A 95 18.33 -9.93 4.30
C THR A 95 17.11 -10.75 3.93
N VAL A 96 17.29 -12.07 3.80
CA VAL A 96 16.20 -13.01 3.54
C VAL A 96 15.23 -13.02 4.72
N GLU A 97 15.74 -12.96 5.94
CA GLU A 97 14.95 -12.96 7.18
C GLU A 97 14.03 -11.74 7.27
N GLU A 98 14.48 -10.58 6.80
CA GLU A 98 13.65 -9.37 6.73
C GLU A 98 12.52 -9.54 5.71
N ALA A 99 12.83 -10.07 4.53
CA ALA A 99 11.82 -10.36 3.51
C ALA A 99 10.79 -11.39 4.00
N GLU A 100 11.23 -12.45 4.68
CA GLU A 100 10.34 -13.45 5.27
C GLU A 100 9.43 -12.86 6.35
N LYS A 101 9.95 -11.98 7.22
CA LYS A 101 9.13 -11.27 8.22
C LYS A 101 8.05 -10.43 7.56
N LEU A 102 8.37 -9.72 6.48
CA LEU A 102 7.39 -8.94 5.73
C LEU A 102 6.26 -9.82 5.19
N VAL A 103 6.59 -10.96 4.61
CA VAL A 103 5.60 -11.95 4.14
C VAL A 103 4.75 -12.47 5.30
N GLN A 104 5.37 -12.83 6.43
CA GLN A 104 4.68 -13.34 7.61
C GLN A 104 3.67 -12.34 8.17
N TYR A 105 3.99 -11.04 8.19
CA TYR A 105 3.10 -10.01 8.71
C TYR A 105 2.01 -9.59 7.71
N SER A 106 2.25 -9.80 6.41
CA SER A 106 1.34 -9.36 5.35
C SER A 106 0.34 -10.43 4.90
N LYS A 107 0.69 -11.71 5.03
CA LYS A 107 -0.11 -12.83 4.52
C LYS A 107 -0.80 -13.61 5.64
N TYR A 108 -2.00 -14.10 5.34
CA TYR A 108 -2.72 -15.03 6.22
C TYR A 108 -2.09 -16.43 6.17
N ALA A 109 -2.43 -17.25 7.17
CA ALA A 109 -2.06 -18.67 7.18
C ALA A 109 -2.59 -19.37 5.89
N PRO A 110 -1.85 -20.32 5.31
CA PRO A 110 -0.60 -20.90 5.78
C PRO A 110 0.67 -20.12 5.41
N MET A 111 0.59 -19.13 4.51
CA MET A 111 1.75 -18.38 3.99
C MET A 111 2.35 -17.39 5.00
N GLY A 112 1.56 -16.94 5.96
CA GLY A 112 1.97 -15.95 6.93
C GLY A 112 1.22 -16.08 8.26
N LYS A 113 1.36 -15.04 9.10
CA LYS A 113 0.80 -14.96 10.45
C LYS A 113 0.00 -13.67 10.68
N ARG A 114 -0.53 -13.05 9.61
CA ARG A 114 -1.39 -11.88 9.73
C ARG A 114 -2.63 -12.22 10.55
N GLY A 115 -2.96 -11.36 11.52
CA GLY A 115 -4.19 -11.46 12.29
C GLY A 115 -5.43 -11.15 11.43
N ILE A 116 -6.56 -11.77 11.76
CA ILE A 116 -7.85 -11.51 11.12
C ILE A 116 -8.67 -10.61 12.03
N SER A 117 -9.17 -9.50 11.49
CA SER A 117 -10.21 -8.67 12.12
C SER A 117 -11.54 -8.91 11.42
N THR A 118 -12.58 -9.16 12.20
CA THR A 118 -13.96 -9.33 11.69
C THR A 118 -14.81 -8.08 11.85
N THR A 119 -14.26 -7.02 12.44
CA THR A 119 -14.93 -5.73 12.62
C THR A 119 -14.69 -4.83 11.41
N ARG A 120 -15.51 -4.99 10.41
CA ARG A 120 -15.68 -4.04 9.30
C ARG A 120 -17.14 -3.67 9.17
#